data_d5e703d34206c48b558b7da02975b924
#
_entry.id   d5e703d34206c48b558b7da02975b924
#
_cell.length_a   1.000
_cell.length_b   1.000
_cell.length_c   1.000
_cell.angle_alpha   90.00
_cell.angle_beta   90.00
_cell.angle_gamma   90.00
#
_symmetry.space_group_name_H-M   'P 1'
#
loop_
_entity.id
_entity.type
_entity.pdbx_description
1 polymer ?
#
loop_
_entity_poly.entity_id
_entity_poly.type
_entity_poly.pdbx_seq_one_letter_code
_entity_poly.pdbx_strand_id
1 'polypeptide(L)'
;MTFLKYNEVRNILSEHTSRCNLRCPQCARTAANGKLNPKITLGDMTPEDYKRLLTPYFCKQLDFVGLCGCYGDPVASPRLKETLDYLINNNVDVAIYTNGSLRSTEWWTDLAKMLPITSHVVFAIDGLTQEINQINRVNSNFRKILNNFTSFINAGGIAHWNYIIFDWNKHQTERAHDIAKEFGFKKFYAKHSTASITTKQFINNWDKNVYKGDDQFKELLNIYGSFKSYIDKTKIKCKAVEMKQIYIDYDLNLWPCPWLGGPLFNENDEHLQKKQLIKLYKKYGKGFNSLKNQSIERAMNHIWFRSDLSNSWENTTDDDNFKMIYCGRTCGEFYKASTVEKENKITYEL
;
A
#
# COMPACT_ATOMS: atom_id res chain seq x y z
N MET A 1 16.22 9.78 -16.00
CA MET A 1 15.85 9.98 -14.58
C MET A 1 16.45 8.84 -13.78
N THR A 2 17.07 9.08 -12.62
CA THR A 2 17.61 8.02 -11.77
C THR A 2 16.65 7.71 -10.63
N PHE A 3 16.64 6.47 -10.11
CA PHE A 3 15.94 6.17 -8.87
C PHE A 3 16.66 6.82 -7.68
N LEU A 4 16.00 6.90 -6.53
CA LEU A 4 16.51 7.55 -5.32
C LEU A 4 17.86 6.98 -4.85
N LYS A 5 18.72 7.85 -4.36
CA LYS A 5 19.88 7.47 -3.54
C LYS A 5 19.45 7.34 -2.07
N TYR A 6 20.25 6.62 -1.28
CA TYR A 6 19.98 6.40 0.14
C TYR A 6 19.77 7.71 0.93
N ASN A 7 20.60 8.72 0.69
CA ASN A 7 20.52 10.01 1.37
C ASN A 7 19.37 10.92 0.89
N GLU A 8 18.65 10.52 -0.16
CA GLU A 8 17.47 11.23 -0.67
C GLU A 8 16.16 10.67 -0.11
N VAL A 9 16.18 9.50 0.55
CA VAL A 9 15.00 8.88 1.14
C VAL A 9 14.49 9.75 2.29
N ARG A 10 13.18 10.04 2.27
CA ARG A 10 12.48 10.80 3.31
C ARG A 10 11.30 10.03 3.89
N ASN A 11 10.73 9.14 3.10
CA ASN A 11 9.52 8.42 3.46
C ASN A 11 9.71 6.91 3.32
N ILE A 12 9.19 6.16 4.26
CA ILE A 12 9.15 4.70 4.20
C ILE A 12 7.71 4.23 4.33
N LEU A 13 7.26 3.38 3.41
CA LEU A 13 6.11 2.53 3.66
C LEU A 13 6.62 1.18 4.15
N SER A 14 6.15 0.75 5.29
CA SER A 14 6.54 -0.51 5.91
C SER A 14 5.32 -1.43 6.06
N GLU A 15 5.42 -2.62 5.53
CA GLU A 15 4.48 -3.70 5.81
C GLU A 15 4.86 -4.35 7.15
N HIS A 16 4.39 -3.78 8.24
CA HIS A 16 4.81 -4.17 9.59
C HIS A 16 4.51 -5.63 9.94
N THR A 17 3.43 -6.19 9.36
CA THR A 17 2.98 -7.56 9.61
C THR A 17 2.16 -8.10 8.44
N SER A 18 2.16 -9.42 8.27
CA SER A 18 1.20 -10.11 7.40
C SER A 18 -0.03 -10.64 8.15
N ARG A 19 -0.17 -10.35 9.46
CA ARG A 19 -1.32 -10.74 10.27
C ARG A 19 -2.47 -9.76 10.11
N CYS A 20 -3.68 -10.27 9.99
CA CYS A 20 -4.91 -9.49 9.99
C CYS A 20 -6.07 -10.38 10.45
N ASN A 21 -7.04 -9.81 11.13
CA ASN A 21 -8.27 -10.52 11.54
C ASN A 21 -9.32 -10.58 10.42
N LEU A 22 -9.19 -9.78 9.37
CA LEU A 22 -10.17 -9.71 8.28
C LEU A 22 -9.85 -10.67 7.11
N ARG A 23 -10.88 -10.85 6.26
CA ARG A 23 -10.85 -11.63 5.01
C ARG A 23 -11.50 -10.83 3.87
N CYS A 24 -11.04 -9.58 3.68
CA CYS A 24 -11.58 -8.70 2.63
C CYS A 24 -11.45 -9.36 1.25
N PRO A 25 -12.53 -9.49 0.46
CA PRO A 25 -12.49 -10.22 -0.83
C PRO A 25 -11.53 -9.64 -1.86
N GLN A 26 -11.25 -8.32 -1.76
CA GLN A 26 -10.36 -7.63 -2.69
C GLN A 26 -8.92 -7.49 -2.18
N CYS A 27 -8.62 -8.04 -1.01
CA CYS A 27 -7.29 -8.01 -0.44
C CYS A 27 -6.45 -9.16 -1.01
N ALA A 28 -5.20 -8.87 -1.42
CA ALA A 28 -4.25 -9.87 -1.89
C ALA A 28 -3.96 -10.97 -0.84
N ARG A 29 -4.28 -10.70 0.44
CA ARG A 29 -4.19 -11.64 1.54
C ARG A 29 -5.30 -12.71 1.52
N THR A 30 -6.39 -12.47 0.81
CA THR A 30 -7.54 -13.38 0.75
C THR A 30 -7.52 -14.14 -0.57
N ALA A 31 -7.49 -15.45 -0.51
CA ALA A 31 -7.60 -16.34 -1.65
C ALA A 31 -9.00 -16.29 -2.28
N ALA A 32 -9.13 -16.77 -3.52
CA ALA A 32 -10.41 -16.80 -4.24
C ALA A 32 -11.52 -17.59 -3.49
N ASN A 33 -11.14 -18.52 -2.63
CA ASN A 33 -12.05 -19.30 -1.77
C ASN A 33 -12.37 -18.64 -0.42
N GLY A 34 -11.96 -17.38 -0.21
CA GLY A 34 -12.16 -16.62 1.03
C GLY A 34 -11.22 -17.00 2.19
N LYS A 35 -10.28 -17.94 1.99
CA LYS A 35 -9.27 -18.32 2.98
C LYS A 35 -8.02 -17.44 2.88
N LEU A 36 -7.09 -17.64 3.79
CA LEU A 36 -5.76 -17.01 3.70
C LEU A 36 -5.06 -17.49 2.41
N ASN A 37 -4.51 -16.55 1.68
CA ASN A 37 -3.69 -16.82 0.51
C ASN A 37 -2.49 -17.70 0.91
N PRO A 38 -2.33 -18.92 0.35
CA PRO A 38 -1.29 -19.87 0.76
C PRO A 38 0.13 -19.41 0.43
N LYS A 39 0.30 -18.39 -0.40
CA LYS A 39 1.60 -17.77 -0.71
C LYS A 39 2.09 -16.82 0.38
N ILE A 40 1.23 -16.47 1.35
CA ILE A 40 1.57 -15.53 2.43
C ILE A 40 1.95 -16.33 3.68
N THR A 41 3.19 -16.17 4.11
CA THR A 41 3.66 -16.64 5.41
C THR A 41 3.30 -15.60 6.49
N LEU A 42 2.76 -16.06 7.62
CA LEU A 42 2.48 -15.14 8.74
C LEU A 42 3.77 -14.75 9.45
N GLY A 43 4.04 -13.45 9.51
CA GLY A 43 5.23 -12.88 10.12
C GLY A 43 5.03 -11.42 10.51
N ASP A 44 5.97 -10.92 11.28
CA ASP A 44 6.03 -9.54 11.75
C ASP A 44 7.45 -9.02 11.54
N MET A 45 7.61 -7.77 11.14
CA MET A 45 8.85 -7.03 11.34
C MET A 45 8.98 -6.72 12.83
N THR A 46 10.09 -7.11 13.42
CA THR A 46 10.30 -6.94 14.87
C THR A 46 10.82 -5.52 15.19
N PRO A 47 10.68 -5.03 16.43
CA PRO A 47 11.33 -3.78 16.85
C PRO A 47 12.86 -3.80 16.62
N GLU A 48 13.49 -4.97 16.74
CA GLU A 48 14.91 -5.18 16.48
C GLU A 48 15.25 -4.98 14.99
N ASP A 49 14.36 -5.41 14.07
CA ASP A 49 14.53 -5.13 12.64
C ASP A 49 14.46 -3.62 12.36
N TYR A 50 13.49 -2.91 12.97
CA TYR A 50 13.41 -1.46 12.85
C TYR A 50 14.67 -0.78 13.39
N LYS A 51 15.15 -1.13 14.57
CA LYS A 51 16.38 -0.57 15.15
C LYS A 51 17.61 -0.80 14.26
N ARG A 52 17.70 -1.99 13.66
CA ARG A 52 18.81 -2.36 12.78
C ARG A 52 18.75 -1.64 11.43
N LEU A 53 17.56 -1.50 10.84
CA LEU A 53 17.38 -0.92 9.50
C LEU A 53 17.25 0.60 9.53
N LEU A 54 16.49 1.13 10.47
CA LEU A 54 16.26 2.56 10.65
C LEU A 54 17.13 3.06 11.81
N THR A 55 18.44 3.05 11.63
CA THR A 55 19.36 3.54 12.68
C THR A 55 19.04 4.98 13.08
N PRO A 56 19.41 5.45 14.30
CA PRO A 56 19.19 6.85 14.70
C PRO A 56 19.77 7.87 13.71
N TYR A 57 20.86 7.53 13.02
CA TYR A 57 21.41 8.36 11.96
C TYR A 57 20.48 8.45 10.75
N PHE A 58 19.91 7.32 10.30
CA PHE A 58 18.97 7.28 9.17
C PHE A 58 17.63 7.92 9.52
N CYS A 59 17.12 7.74 10.75
CA CYS A 59 15.91 8.40 11.22
C CYS A 59 15.94 9.92 11.11
N LYS A 60 17.12 10.56 11.30
CA LYS A 60 17.25 12.03 11.18
C LYS A 60 16.90 12.60 9.81
N GLN A 61 16.97 11.79 8.77
CA GLN A 61 16.59 12.24 7.42
C GLN A 61 15.15 11.86 7.03
N LEU A 62 14.46 11.06 7.86
CA LEU A 62 13.10 10.63 7.57
C LEU A 62 12.08 11.66 8.05
N ASP A 63 11.15 12.01 7.17
CA ASP A 63 9.98 12.79 7.52
C ASP A 63 8.88 11.88 8.08
N PHE A 64 8.79 10.61 7.58
CA PHE A 64 7.61 9.82 7.81
C PHE A 64 7.85 8.31 7.62
N VAL A 65 7.22 7.50 8.50
CA VAL A 65 7.07 6.05 8.34
C VAL A 65 5.59 5.67 8.34
N GLY A 66 5.09 5.21 7.20
CA GLY A 66 3.74 4.66 7.08
C GLY A 66 3.72 3.16 7.34
N LEU A 67 3.07 2.74 8.42
CA LEU A 67 2.80 1.33 8.68
C LEU A 67 1.55 0.95 7.90
N CYS A 68 1.73 0.32 6.74
CA CYS A 68 0.64 0.01 5.82
C CYS A 68 0.17 -1.45 5.94
N GLY A 69 -1.03 -1.70 5.44
CA GLY A 69 -1.68 -3.01 5.48
C GLY A 69 -1.93 -3.57 4.09
N CYS A 70 -0.89 -3.78 3.26
CA CYS A 70 -1.07 -4.47 1.98
C CYS A 70 -1.41 -5.96 2.19
N TYR A 71 -0.76 -6.60 3.16
CA TYR A 71 -0.95 -8.02 3.49
C TYR A 71 -1.35 -8.28 4.94
N GLY A 72 -1.30 -7.25 5.79
CA GLY A 72 -1.66 -7.35 7.19
C GLY A 72 -2.31 -6.09 7.71
N ASP A 73 -2.59 -6.07 8.99
CA ASP A 73 -3.03 -4.89 9.72
C ASP A 73 -2.01 -4.63 10.82
N PRO A 74 -1.32 -3.49 10.84
CA PRO A 74 -0.27 -3.20 11.83
C PRO A 74 -0.71 -3.43 13.28
N VAL A 75 -1.99 -3.16 13.59
CA VAL A 75 -2.56 -3.35 14.93
C VAL A 75 -2.67 -4.83 15.32
N ALA A 76 -2.56 -5.77 14.37
CA ALA A 76 -2.50 -7.19 14.65
C ALA A 76 -1.15 -7.64 15.22
N SER A 77 -0.08 -6.89 15.00
CA SER A 77 1.23 -7.21 15.55
C SER A 77 1.25 -7.03 17.08
N PRO A 78 1.73 -8.03 17.84
CA PRO A 78 1.76 -7.93 19.30
C PRO A 78 2.74 -6.87 19.83
N ARG A 79 3.80 -6.57 19.04
CA ARG A 79 4.89 -5.67 19.44
C ARG A 79 4.85 -4.31 18.72
N LEU A 80 3.68 -3.91 18.18
CA LEU A 80 3.54 -2.65 17.48
C LEU A 80 3.98 -1.44 18.34
N LYS A 81 3.54 -1.36 19.61
CA LYS A 81 3.87 -0.22 20.47
C LYS A 81 5.38 -0.08 20.71
N GLU A 82 6.12 -1.18 20.80
CA GLU A 82 7.59 -1.14 20.92
C GLU A 82 8.27 -0.55 19.67
N THR A 83 7.74 -0.90 18.50
CA THR A 83 8.21 -0.31 17.22
C THR A 83 7.91 1.18 17.14
N LEU A 84 6.69 1.58 17.53
CA LEU A 84 6.28 2.99 17.55
C LEU A 84 7.14 3.80 18.53
N ASP A 85 7.39 3.28 19.73
CA ASP A 85 8.24 3.90 20.73
C ASP A 85 9.63 4.20 20.17
N TYR A 86 10.22 3.23 19.47
CA TYR A 86 11.50 3.44 18.81
C TYR A 86 11.48 4.56 17.76
N LEU A 87 10.46 4.57 16.88
CA LEU A 87 10.35 5.57 15.81
C LEU A 87 10.13 6.98 16.39
N ILE A 88 9.23 7.12 17.35
CA ILE A 88 8.88 8.38 18.00
C ILE A 88 10.09 8.95 18.77
N ASN A 89 10.80 8.10 19.53
CA ASN A 89 12.00 8.53 20.25
C ASN A 89 13.16 8.94 19.32
N ASN A 90 13.08 8.59 18.02
CA ASN A 90 14.00 9.07 17.00
C ASN A 90 13.39 10.22 16.15
N ASN A 91 12.30 10.87 16.61
CA ASN A 91 11.61 11.98 15.97
C ASN A 91 11.09 11.67 14.55
N VAL A 92 10.63 10.44 14.32
CA VAL A 92 10.01 10.02 13.06
C VAL A 92 8.50 10.03 13.20
N ASP A 93 7.81 10.79 12.36
CA ASP A 93 6.36 10.78 12.29
C ASP A 93 5.82 9.46 11.74
N VAL A 94 4.69 9.00 12.26
CA VAL A 94 4.11 7.73 11.83
C VAL A 94 2.64 7.87 11.42
N ALA A 95 2.24 7.09 10.40
CA ALA A 95 0.83 6.82 10.15
C ALA A 95 0.56 5.31 10.24
N ILE A 96 -0.52 4.95 10.91
CA ILE A 96 -0.94 3.57 11.09
C ILE A 96 -2.22 3.35 10.29
N TYR A 97 -2.18 2.48 9.29
CA TYR A 97 -3.34 2.13 8.47
C TYR A 97 -3.98 0.85 9.01
N THR A 98 -5.23 0.93 9.49
CA THR A 98 -5.88 -0.17 10.18
C THR A 98 -7.36 -0.30 9.86
N ASN A 99 -7.91 -1.49 10.02
CA ASN A 99 -9.36 -1.72 9.97
C ASN A 99 -10.08 -1.35 11.29
N GLY A 100 -9.34 -1.05 12.35
CA GLY A 100 -9.87 -0.59 13.63
C GLY A 100 -10.58 -1.63 14.49
N SER A 101 -10.77 -2.88 14.06
CA SER A 101 -11.59 -3.87 14.79
C SER A 101 -10.81 -4.76 15.76
N LEU A 102 -9.53 -4.48 15.99
CA LEU A 102 -8.66 -5.17 16.94
C LEU A 102 -8.45 -4.36 18.21
N ARG A 103 -7.91 -5.01 19.25
CA ARG A 103 -7.53 -4.44 20.55
C ARG A 103 -8.74 -3.94 21.37
N SER A 104 -8.47 -3.51 22.61
CA SER A 104 -9.48 -2.92 23.50
C SER A 104 -9.47 -1.38 23.41
N THR A 105 -10.48 -0.75 23.97
CA THR A 105 -10.59 0.72 24.07
C THR A 105 -9.46 1.34 24.88
N GLU A 106 -9.02 0.67 25.94
CA GLU A 106 -7.86 1.08 26.76
C GLU A 106 -6.58 1.09 25.91
N TRP A 107 -6.37 0.05 25.09
CA TRP A 107 -5.22 -0.02 24.20
C TRP A 107 -5.18 1.16 23.22
N TRP A 108 -6.35 1.56 22.68
CA TRP A 108 -6.48 2.68 21.77
C TRP A 108 -6.28 4.03 22.47
N THR A 109 -6.79 4.16 23.71
CA THR A 109 -6.53 5.31 24.58
C THR A 109 -5.03 5.49 24.85
N ASP A 110 -4.33 4.41 25.18
CA ASP A 110 -2.88 4.44 25.39
C ASP A 110 -2.11 4.78 24.10
N LEU A 111 -2.55 4.23 22.95
CA LEU A 111 -1.93 4.55 21.67
C LEU A 111 -2.05 6.04 21.37
N ALA A 112 -3.23 6.64 21.61
CA ALA A 112 -3.44 8.07 21.39
C ALA A 112 -2.50 8.93 22.23
N LYS A 113 -2.29 8.57 23.50
CA LYS A 113 -1.37 9.28 24.40
C LYS A 113 0.10 9.12 24.03
N MET A 114 0.43 8.03 23.34
CA MET A 114 1.79 7.73 22.90
C MET A 114 2.18 8.49 21.64
N LEU A 115 1.24 8.67 20.70
CA LEU A 115 1.52 9.27 19.39
C LEU A 115 1.68 10.80 19.50
N PRO A 116 2.74 11.38 18.88
CA PRO A 116 2.84 12.84 18.75
C PRO A 116 1.74 13.39 17.83
N ILE A 117 1.41 14.67 17.96
CA ILE A 117 0.36 15.35 17.20
C ILE A 117 0.59 15.35 15.68
N THR A 118 1.81 15.14 15.23
CA THR A 118 2.19 15.02 13.82
C THR A 118 1.92 13.63 13.25
N SER A 119 1.75 12.64 14.13
CA SER A 119 1.42 11.25 13.78
C SER A 119 -0.09 11.00 13.79
N HIS A 120 -0.57 10.01 13.02
CA HIS A 120 -2.00 9.77 12.92
C HIS A 120 -2.34 8.30 12.64
N VAL A 121 -3.60 7.96 12.89
CA VAL A 121 -4.17 6.65 12.54
C VAL A 121 -5.21 6.83 11.44
N VAL A 122 -5.11 6.01 10.38
CA VAL A 122 -6.06 5.96 9.28
C VAL A 122 -6.95 4.75 9.46
N PHE A 123 -8.21 4.97 9.81
CA PHE A 123 -9.22 3.93 9.95
C PHE A 123 -9.86 3.63 8.60
N ALA A 124 -9.80 2.38 8.17
CA ALA A 124 -10.38 1.91 6.92
C ALA A 124 -11.77 1.30 7.17
N ILE A 125 -12.82 2.12 7.00
CA ILE A 125 -14.22 1.76 7.27
C ILE A 125 -15.05 2.04 6.01
N ASP A 126 -15.75 1.03 5.48
CA ASP A 126 -16.42 1.09 4.18
C ASP A 126 -17.96 1.01 4.29
N GLY A 127 -18.52 1.32 5.44
CA GLY A 127 -19.97 1.35 5.65
C GLY A 127 -20.36 1.89 7.02
N LEU A 128 -21.60 2.32 7.17
CA LEU A 128 -22.15 2.94 8.39
C LEU A 128 -22.89 1.96 9.32
N THR A 129 -22.98 0.71 8.89
CA THR A 129 -23.58 -0.39 9.69
C THR A 129 -22.70 -1.63 9.59
N GLN A 130 -22.93 -2.61 10.49
CA GLN A 130 -22.26 -3.91 10.43
C GLN A 130 -22.47 -4.59 9.07
N GLU A 131 -23.72 -4.59 8.59
CA GLU A 131 -24.14 -5.28 7.35
C GLU A 131 -23.41 -4.71 6.14
N ILE A 132 -23.35 -3.39 6.01
CA ILE A 132 -22.70 -2.73 4.86
C ILE A 132 -21.17 -2.83 4.97
N ASN A 133 -20.61 -2.55 6.14
CA ASN A 133 -19.15 -2.59 6.32
C ASN A 133 -18.57 -3.98 6.05
N GLN A 134 -19.24 -5.04 6.51
CA GLN A 134 -18.77 -6.42 6.37
C GLN A 134 -18.86 -6.98 4.95
N ILE A 135 -19.55 -6.33 4.01
CA ILE A 135 -19.55 -6.77 2.59
C ILE A 135 -18.12 -6.79 2.05
N ASN A 136 -17.34 -5.73 2.32
CA ASN A 136 -15.91 -5.69 1.98
C ASN A 136 -15.02 -6.07 3.17
N ARG A 137 -15.34 -5.64 4.40
CA ARG A 137 -14.55 -5.88 5.61
C ARG A 137 -15.01 -7.15 6.32
N VAL A 138 -14.96 -8.29 5.62
CA VAL A 138 -15.39 -9.60 6.15
C VAL A 138 -14.68 -9.91 7.46
N ASN A 139 -15.43 -10.34 8.49
CA ASN A 139 -15.00 -10.56 9.88
C ASN A 139 -14.73 -9.28 10.70
N SER A 140 -15.11 -8.09 10.20
CA SER A 140 -15.05 -6.88 11.04
C SER A 140 -16.16 -6.88 12.10
N ASN A 141 -15.90 -6.22 13.22
CA ASN A 141 -16.90 -5.92 14.24
C ASN A 141 -17.10 -4.39 14.26
N PHE A 142 -18.19 -3.92 13.67
CA PHE A 142 -18.45 -2.51 13.47
C PHE A 142 -18.59 -1.75 14.80
N ARG A 143 -19.30 -2.33 15.77
CA ARG A 143 -19.42 -1.73 17.12
C ARG A 143 -18.06 -1.55 17.79
N LYS A 144 -17.17 -2.54 17.63
CA LYS A 144 -15.82 -2.45 18.16
C LYS A 144 -14.99 -1.36 17.47
N ILE A 145 -15.16 -1.21 16.15
CA ILE A 145 -14.51 -0.12 15.38
C ILE A 145 -14.96 1.24 15.94
N LEU A 146 -16.27 1.45 16.11
CA LEU A 146 -16.82 2.68 16.68
C LEU A 146 -16.22 3.00 18.05
N ASN A 147 -16.24 2.03 18.96
CA ASN A 147 -15.70 2.21 20.31
C ASN A 147 -14.19 2.53 20.28
N ASN A 148 -13.44 1.86 19.42
CA ASN A 148 -11.99 2.00 19.33
C ASN A 148 -11.57 3.37 18.80
N PHE A 149 -12.13 3.83 17.67
CA PHE A 149 -11.75 5.16 17.15
C PHE A 149 -12.27 6.29 18.06
N THR A 150 -13.44 6.12 18.68
CA THR A 150 -13.97 7.10 19.65
C THR A 150 -13.02 7.23 20.85
N SER A 151 -12.56 6.10 21.41
CA SER A 151 -11.61 6.13 22.53
C SER A 151 -10.27 6.74 22.14
N PHE A 152 -9.79 6.47 20.91
CA PHE A 152 -8.57 7.05 20.37
C PHE A 152 -8.69 8.58 20.20
N ILE A 153 -9.77 9.07 19.58
CA ILE A 153 -10.01 10.50 19.35
C ILE A 153 -10.22 11.25 20.67
N ASN A 154 -11.04 10.71 21.58
CA ASN A 154 -11.30 11.32 22.89
C ASN A 154 -10.05 11.41 23.77
N ALA A 155 -9.07 10.55 23.54
CA ALA A 155 -7.76 10.62 24.22
C ALA A 155 -6.76 11.57 23.54
N GLY A 156 -7.19 12.32 22.51
CA GLY A 156 -6.37 13.32 21.79
C GLY A 156 -5.67 12.78 20.53
N GLY A 157 -5.93 11.54 20.14
CA GLY A 157 -5.33 10.94 18.94
C GLY A 157 -5.84 11.56 17.64
N ILE A 158 -4.94 11.77 16.69
CA ILE A 158 -5.28 12.28 15.35
C ILE A 158 -5.76 11.14 14.48
N ALA A 159 -7.03 11.12 14.14
CA ALA A 159 -7.67 10.10 13.32
C ALA A 159 -8.04 10.62 11.93
N HIS A 160 -7.79 9.81 10.92
CA HIS A 160 -8.28 9.98 9.56
C HIS A 160 -9.18 8.80 9.19
N TRP A 161 -10.19 9.04 8.36
CA TRP A 161 -11.06 7.97 7.86
C TRP A 161 -10.83 7.74 6.37
N ASN A 162 -10.52 6.50 5.99
CA ASN A 162 -10.44 6.08 4.59
C ASN A 162 -11.66 5.23 4.24
N TYR A 163 -12.47 5.72 3.31
CA TYR A 163 -13.73 5.12 2.83
C TYR A 163 -13.59 4.70 1.37
N ILE A 164 -13.74 3.41 1.09
CA ILE A 164 -13.75 2.93 -0.29
C ILE A 164 -15.19 2.89 -0.77
N ILE A 165 -15.47 3.62 -1.86
CA ILE A 165 -16.80 3.69 -2.48
C ILE A 165 -16.99 2.48 -3.40
N PHE A 166 -18.05 1.73 -3.16
CA PHE A 166 -18.54 0.64 -3.98
C PHE A 166 -20.00 0.93 -4.37
N ASP A 167 -20.55 0.18 -5.32
CA ASP A 167 -21.96 0.36 -5.73
C ASP A 167 -22.95 0.17 -4.58
N TRP A 168 -22.66 -0.72 -3.64
CA TRP A 168 -23.54 -1.02 -2.50
C TRP A 168 -23.47 -0.03 -1.34
N ASN A 169 -22.41 0.82 -1.26
CA ASN A 169 -22.25 1.79 -0.18
C ASN A 169 -22.20 3.25 -0.65
N LYS A 170 -22.20 3.52 -1.95
CA LYS A 170 -22.08 4.87 -2.51
C LYS A 170 -23.11 5.87 -1.98
N HIS A 171 -24.31 5.38 -1.67
CA HIS A 171 -25.40 6.18 -1.10
C HIS A 171 -25.13 6.65 0.35
N GLN A 172 -24.12 6.08 1.02
CA GLN A 172 -23.73 6.46 2.37
C GLN A 172 -22.57 7.44 2.43
N THR A 173 -21.95 7.80 1.31
CA THR A 173 -20.66 8.55 1.29
C THR A 173 -20.78 9.93 1.96
N GLU A 174 -21.83 10.70 1.64
CA GLU A 174 -22.08 12.01 2.25
C GLU A 174 -22.34 11.89 3.75
N ARG A 175 -23.19 10.95 4.16
CA ARG A 175 -23.46 10.72 5.58
C ARG A 175 -22.22 10.23 6.34
N ALA A 176 -21.36 9.44 5.70
CA ALA A 176 -20.08 9.01 6.29
C ALA A 176 -19.14 10.21 6.52
N HIS A 177 -19.10 11.17 5.59
CA HIS A 177 -18.37 12.41 5.76
C HIS A 177 -18.88 13.22 6.97
N ASP A 178 -20.20 13.43 7.10
CA ASP A 178 -20.80 14.14 8.22
C ASP A 178 -20.47 13.47 9.56
N ILE A 179 -20.63 12.16 9.62
CA ILE A 179 -20.28 11.36 10.79
C ILE A 179 -18.79 11.49 11.14
N ALA A 180 -17.91 11.49 10.15
CA ALA A 180 -16.48 11.69 10.39
C ALA A 180 -16.21 13.03 11.08
N LYS A 181 -16.89 14.09 10.65
CA LYS A 181 -16.83 15.42 11.28
C LYS A 181 -17.39 15.42 12.69
N GLU A 182 -18.58 14.83 12.90
CA GLU A 182 -19.24 14.71 14.21
C GLU A 182 -18.35 14.00 15.24
N PHE A 183 -17.61 12.95 14.84
CA PHE A 183 -16.70 12.21 15.71
C PHE A 183 -15.32 12.85 15.89
N GLY A 184 -14.99 13.91 15.14
CA GLY A 184 -13.73 14.64 15.27
C GLY A 184 -12.55 14.04 14.50
N PHE A 185 -12.80 13.27 13.45
CA PHE A 185 -11.76 12.91 12.49
C PHE A 185 -11.17 14.18 11.87
N LYS A 186 -9.87 14.18 11.57
CA LYS A 186 -9.21 15.36 10.96
C LYS A 186 -9.25 15.33 9.45
N LYS A 187 -9.40 14.17 8.84
CA LYS A 187 -9.53 14.01 7.38
C LYS A 187 -10.46 12.84 7.05
N PHE A 188 -11.24 13.03 6.02
CA PHE A 188 -12.06 11.99 5.40
C PHE A 188 -11.64 11.80 3.95
N TYR A 189 -11.26 10.58 3.61
CA TYR A 189 -10.85 10.21 2.26
C TYR A 189 -11.86 9.26 1.66
N ALA A 190 -12.62 9.71 0.68
CA ALA A 190 -13.50 8.85 -0.12
C ALA A 190 -12.86 8.58 -1.48
N LYS A 191 -12.77 7.31 -1.87
CA LYS A 191 -12.24 6.93 -3.17
C LYS A 191 -13.00 5.75 -3.74
N HIS A 192 -13.29 5.79 -5.05
CA HIS A 192 -13.91 4.67 -5.73
C HIS A 192 -13.00 3.45 -5.73
N SER A 193 -13.59 2.28 -5.57
CA SER A 193 -12.87 1.02 -5.68
C SER A 193 -12.30 0.87 -7.09
N THR A 194 -11.00 0.66 -7.19
CA THR A 194 -10.33 0.33 -8.47
C THR A 194 -10.38 -1.16 -8.79
N ALA A 195 -10.99 -1.97 -7.94
CA ALA A 195 -11.05 -3.42 -8.09
C ALA A 195 -12.04 -3.91 -9.17
N SER A 196 -12.86 -3.01 -9.75
CA SER A 196 -13.63 -3.32 -10.97
C SER A 196 -12.72 -3.61 -12.17
N ILE A 197 -11.49 -3.07 -12.15
CA ILE A 197 -10.43 -3.43 -13.11
C ILE A 197 -9.63 -4.58 -12.51
N THR A 198 -10.25 -5.75 -12.47
CA THR A 198 -9.63 -6.94 -11.87
C THR A 198 -8.36 -7.34 -12.64
N THR A 199 -7.41 -7.93 -11.92
CA THR A 199 -6.19 -8.53 -12.50
C THR A 199 -6.53 -9.50 -13.66
N LYS A 200 -7.70 -10.16 -13.63
CA LYS A 200 -8.18 -11.01 -14.73
C LYS A 200 -8.45 -10.21 -16.01
N GLN A 201 -9.00 -9.00 -15.92
CA GLN A 201 -9.25 -8.16 -17.11
C GLN A 201 -7.94 -7.67 -17.72
N PHE A 202 -6.94 -7.37 -16.89
CA PHE A 202 -5.60 -7.04 -17.38
C PHE A 202 -4.93 -8.19 -18.13
N ILE A 203 -4.96 -9.40 -17.57
CA ILE A 203 -4.35 -10.59 -18.16
C ILE A 203 -5.06 -10.95 -19.47
N ASN A 204 -6.40 -10.92 -19.48
CA ASN A 204 -7.20 -11.29 -20.65
C ASN A 204 -7.09 -10.29 -21.81
N ASN A 205 -6.69 -9.03 -21.54
CA ASN A 205 -6.62 -7.96 -22.53
C ASN A 205 -5.18 -7.47 -22.78
N TRP A 206 -4.17 -8.20 -22.29
CA TRP A 206 -2.78 -7.80 -22.45
C TRP A 206 -2.38 -7.55 -23.91
N ASP A 207 -2.76 -8.48 -24.80
CA ASP A 207 -2.50 -8.41 -26.24
C ASP A 207 -3.76 -8.18 -27.09
N LYS A 208 -4.93 -7.99 -26.48
CA LYS A 208 -6.22 -7.91 -27.19
C LYS A 208 -6.88 -6.56 -27.02
N ASN A 209 -7.49 -6.10 -28.11
CA ASN A 209 -8.29 -4.86 -28.15
C ASN A 209 -9.75 -5.10 -27.72
N VAL A 210 -10.00 -5.94 -26.71
CA VAL A 210 -11.34 -6.27 -26.24
C VAL A 210 -11.48 -5.93 -24.77
N TYR A 211 -12.19 -4.82 -24.47
CA TYR A 211 -12.47 -4.41 -23.10
C TYR A 211 -13.96 -4.07 -22.88
N LYS A 212 -14.50 -4.49 -21.75
CA LYS A 212 -15.81 -4.07 -21.24
C LYS A 212 -15.58 -3.31 -19.93
N GLY A 213 -15.56 -1.98 -19.95
CA GLY A 213 -15.38 -1.18 -18.74
C GLY A 213 -15.08 0.30 -18.99
N ASP A 214 -14.33 0.94 -18.15
CA ASP A 214 -13.98 2.34 -18.02
C ASP A 214 -13.60 3.02 -19.37
N ASP A 215 -14.15 4.20 -19.62
CA ASP A 215 -13.97 4.95 -20.87
C ASP A 215 -12.53 5.37 -21.12
N GLN A 216 -11.76 5.69 -20.05
CA GLN A 216 -10.32 6.00 -20.18
C GLN A 216 -9.52 4.80 -20.69
N PHE A 217 -9.90 3.59 -20.27
CA PHE A 217 -9.23 2.40 -20.78
C PHE A 217 -9.58 2.09 -22.22
N LYS A 218 -10.81 2.38 -22.66
CA LYS A 218 -11.21 2.29 -24.07
C LYS A 218 -10.41 3.28 -24.92
N GLU A 219 -10.28 4.52 -24.45
CA GLU A 219 -9.49 5.56 -25.12
C GLU A 219 -8.01 5.14 -25.25
N LEU A 220 -7.44 4.57 -24.18
CA LEU A 220 -6.09 4.00 -24.18
C LEU A 220 -5.95 2.92 -25.28
N LEU A 221 -6.91 1.99 -25.36
CA LEU A 221 -6.89 0.93 -26.38
C LEU A 221 -7.03 1.51 -27.80
N ASN A 222 -7.84 2.55 -27.99
CA ASN A 222 -7.98 3.23 -29.28
C ASN A 222 -6.67 3.91 -29.73
N ILE A 223 -5.92 4.52 -28.79
CA ILE A 223 -4.66 5.22 -29.08
C ILE A 223 -3.51 4.24 -29.30
N TYR A 224 -3.39 3.22 -28.47
CA TYR A 224 -2.21 2.34 -28.41
C TYR A 224 -2.44 0.95 -29.01
N GLY A 225 -3.66 0.57 -29.34
CA GLY A 225 -4.04 -0.74 -29.89
C GLY A 225 -4.10 -1.86 -28.84
N SER A 226 -3.25 -1.83 -27.83
CA SER A 226 -3.24 -2.81 -26.74
C SER A 226 -2.67 -2.22 -25.45
N PHE A 227 -2.96 -2.85 -24.33
CA PHE A 227 -2.38 -2.44 -23.03
C PHE A 227 -0.86 -2.64 -23.00
N LYS A 228 -0.37 -3.72 -23.62
CA LYS A 228 1.07 -3.95 -23.78
C LYS A 228 1.75 -2.80 -24.53
N SER A 229 1.20 -2.42 -25.68
CA SER A 229 1.74 -1.32 -26.49
C SER A 229 1.75 0.01 -25.71
N TYR A 230 0.72 0.26 -24.89
CA TYR A 230 0.72 1.40 -23.97
C TYR A 230 1.86 1.33 -22.96
N ILE A 231 2.01 0.19 -22.25
CA ILE A 231 3.08 0.02 -21.26
C ILE A 231 4.46 0.24 -21.89
N ASP A 232 4.69 -0.32 -23.06
CA ASP A 232 5.96 -0.21 -23.78
C ASP A 232 6.29 1.23 -24.19
N LYS A 233 5.29 2.01 -24.58
CA LYS A 233 5.46 3.38 -25.11
C LYS A 233 5.34 4.49 -24.07
N THR A 234 4.67 4.23 -22.93
CA THR A 234 4.42 5.28 -21.95
C THR A 234 5.69 5.73 -21.25
N LYS A 235 5.83 7.03 -21.03
CA LYS A 235 6.88 7.60 -20.17
C LYS A 235 6.52 7.41 -18.71
N ILE A 236 7.52 7.14 -17.90
CA ILE A 236 7.34 6.89 -16.46
C ILE A 236 7.66 8.14 -15.65
N LYS A 237 6.68 8.58 -14.84
CA LYS A 237 6.86 9.55 -13.75
C LYS A 237 6.75 8.82 -12.44
N CYS A 238 7.89 8.37 -11.91
CA CYS A 238 7.92 7.49 -10.75
C CYS A 238 7.51 8.23 -9.47
N LYS A 239 6.35 7.85 -8.90
CA LYS A 239 5.82 8.43 -7.66
C LYS A 239 6.72 8.20 -6.46
N ALA A 240 7.40 7.05 -6.40
CA ALA A 240 8.33 6.78 -5.30
C ALA A 240 9.50 7.77 -5.32
N VAL A 241 9.95 8.20 -6.51
CA VAL A 241 10.97 9.26 -6.65
C VAL A 241 10.40 10.62 -6.24
N GLU A 242 9.21 10.99 -6.71
CA GLU A 242 8.56 12.27 -6.35
C GLU A 242 8.33 12.38 -4.83
N MET A 243 7.90 11.30 -4.20
CA MET A 243 7.63 11.23 -2.76
C MET A 243 8.88 10.93 -1.94
N LYS A 244 10.05 10.77 -2.56
CA LYS A 244 11.30 10.34 -1.89
C LYS A 244 11.09 9.13 -0.99
N GLN A 245 10.35 8.12 -1.49
CA GLN A 245 9.82 7.00 -0.72
C GLN A 245 10.41 5.67 -1.17
N ILE A 246 10.61 4.76 -0.21
CA ILE A 246 10.88 3.33 -0.42
C ILE A 246 9.82 2.50 0.31
N TYR A 247 9.75 1.20 -0.03
CA TYR A 247 8.84 0.25 0.61
C TYR A 247 9.62 -0.95 1.14
N ILE A 248 9.29 -1.38 2.35
CA ILE A 248 9.84 -2.58 2.99
C ILE A 248 8.67 -3.52 3.26
N ASP A 249 8.72 -4.74 2.71
CA ASP A 249 7.70 -5.75 2.97
C ASP A 249 7.96 -6.50 4.29
N TYR A 250 6.95 -7.24 4.77
CA TYR A 250 7.01 -7.95 6.05
C TYR A 250 8.05 -9.09 6.10
N ASP A 251 8.56 -9.52 4.95
CA ASP A 251 9.65 -10.53 4.84
C ASP A 251 11.04 -9.86 4.68
N LEU A 252 11.11 -8.55 4.99
CA LEU A 252 12.33 -7.74 4.95
C LEU A 252 12.93 -7.63 3.55
N ASN A 253 12.12 -7.49 2.51
CA ASN A 253 12.63 -7.14 1.19
C ASN A 253 12.39 -5.66 0.92
N LEU A 254 13.42 -5.00 0.38
CA LEU A 254 13.36 -3.61 -0.07
C LEU A 254 12.79 -3.55 -1.49
N TRP A 255 11.85 -2.63 -1.69
CA TRP A 255 11.24 -2.33 -2.98
C TRP A 255 11.15 -0.83 -3.21
N PRO A 256 11.12 -0.37 -4.46
CA PRO A 256 10.85 1.03 -4.78
C PRO A 256 9.46 1.49 -4.29
N CYS A 257 8.47 0.60 -4.38
CA CYS A 257 7.07 0.89 -4.01
C CYS A 257 6.29 -0.41 -3.73
N PRO A 258 5.12 -0.33 -3.06
CA PRO A 258 4.30 -1.52 -2.74
C PRO A 258 3.83 -2.29 -3.98
N TRP A 259 3.58 -1.61 -5.11
CA TRP A 259 3.13 -2.26 -6.34
C TRP A 259 4.15 -3.19 -6.95
N LEU A 260 5.45 -2.95 -6.75
CA LEU A 260 6.50 -3.85 -7.27
C LEU A 260 6.71 -5.08 -6.39
N GLY A 261 6.60 -4.97 -5.06
CA GLY A 261 6.76 -6.11 -4.16
C GLY A 261 5.54 -7.04 -4.12
N GLY A 262 4.35 -6.46 -4.21
CA GLY A 262 3.07 -7.17 -4.05
C GLY A 262 2.86 -8.40 -4.93
N PRO A 263 3.18 -8.40 -6.22
CA PRO A 263 2.91 -9.51 -7.12
C PRO A 263 3.55 -10.85 -6.76
N LEU A 264 4.61 -10.88 -5.95
CA LEU A 264 5.23 -12.12 -5.48
C LEU A 264 4.24 -13.05 -4.75
N PHE A 265 3.29 -12.45 -4.04
CA PHE A 265 2.29 -13.16 -3.24
C PHE A 265 1.01 -13.49 -4.03
N ASN A 266 0.96 -13.20 -5.35
CA ASN A 266 -0.18 -13.55 -6.17
C ASN A 266 -0.32 -15.08 -6.28
N GLU A 267 -1.53 -15.62 -6.06
CA GLU A 267 -1.82 -17.04 -6.18
C GLU A 267 -1.65 -17.58 -7.61
N ASN A 268 -1.95 -16.72 -8.60
CA ASN A 268 -1.80 -17.09 -10.01
C ASN A 268 -0.33 -17.00 -10.43
N ASP A 269 0.30 -18.14 -10.68
CA ASP A 269 1.68 -18.21 -11.13
C ASP A 269 1.87 -17.68 -12.57
N GLU A 270 0.79 -17.62 -13.36
CA GLU A 270 0.78 -17.03 -14.71
C GLU A 270 0.65 -15.50 -14.71
N HIS A 271 0.53 -14.87 -13.53
CA HIS A 271 0.43 -13.43 -13.42
C HIS A 271 1.69 -12.75 -13.99
N LEU A 272 1.51 -11.87 -14.99
CA LEU A 272 2.61 -11.30 -15.78
C LEU A 272 3.66 -10.58 -14.92
N GLN A 273 3.21 -9.75 -13.96
CA GLN A 273 4.14 -9.04 -13.07
C GLN A 273 4.88 -10.01 -12.14
N LYS A 274 4.26 -11.10 -11.71
CA LYS A 274 4.94 -12.16 -10.95
C LYS A 274 6.03 -12.83 -11.78
N LYS A 275 5.75 -13.11 -13.05
CA LYS A 275 6.76 -13.62 -13.99
C LYS A 275 7.94 -12.65 -14.14
N GLN A 276 7.66 -11.32 -14.21
CA GLN A 276 8.73 -10.33 -14.25
C GLN A 276 9.59 -10.34 -12.97
N LEU A 277 8.98 -10.44 -11.79
CA LEU A 277 9.73 -10.55 -10.53
C LEU A 277 10.57 -11.83 -10.44
N ILE A 278 10.05 -12.95 -10.95
CA ILE A 278 10.81 -14.19 -11.06
C ILE A 278 12.02 -14.03 -11.98
N LYS A 279 11.86 -13.30 -13.12
CA LYS A 279 13.00 -12.96 -14.00
C LYS A 279 14.03 -12.09 -13.28
N LEU A 280 13.60 -11.10 -12.49
CA LEU A 280 14.51 -10.27 -11.67
C LEU A 280 15.30 -11.13 -10.69
N TYR A 281 14.65 -12.04 -9.96
CA TYR A 281 15.34 -12.93 -9.04
C TYR A 281 16.29 -13.92 -9.74
N LYS A 282 15.97 -14.35 -10.96
CA LYS A 282 16.91 -15.13 -11.78
C LYS A 282 18.15 -14.33 -12.18
N LYS A 283 17.95 -13.06 -12.55
CA LYS A 283 19.04 -12.17 -13.01
C LYS A 283 19.96 -11.73 -11.88
N TYR A 284 19.40 -11.32 -10.74
CA TYR A 284 20.15 -10.66 -9.66
C TYR A 284 20.36 -11.53 -8.40
N GLY A 285 19.70 -12.70 -8.34
CA GLY A 285 19.66 -13.55 -7.15
C GLY A 285 18.58 -13.13 -6.16
N LYS A 286 18.05 -14.08 -5.37
CA LYS A 286 16.96 -13.84 -4.41
C LYS A 286 17.31 -12.89 -3.27
N GLY A 287 18.59 -12.63 -3.03
CA GLY A 287 19.06 -11.78 -1.94
C GLY A 287 19.34 -10.33 -2.34
N PHE A 288 19.18 -9.94 -3.62
CA PHE A 288 19.62 -8.63 -4.10
C PHE A 288 18.93 -7.46 -3.37
N ASN A 289 17.69 -7.65 -2.95
CA ASN A 289 16.87 -6.66 -2.23
C ASN A 289 16.50 -7.10 -0.80
N SER A 290 17.03 -8.22 -0.31
CA SER A 290 16.73 -8.72 1.04
C SER A 290 17.50 -7.93 2.10
N LEU A 291 16.78 -7.41 3.07
CA LEU A 291 17.34 -6.68 4.22
C LEU A 291 17.64 -7.59 5.42
N LYS A 292 17.49 -8.90 5.30
CA LYS A 292 17.76 -9.84 6.41
C LYS A 292 19.21 -9.76 6.90
N ASN A 293 20.14 -9.59 5.96
CA ASN A 293 21.58 -9.60 6.25
C ASN A 293 22.34 -8.38 5.69
N GLN A 294 21.64 -7.32 5.33
CA GLN A 294 22.25 -6.09 4.83
C GLN A 294 21.46 -4.84 5.23
N SER A 295 22.09 -3.68 5.15
CA SER A 295 21.47 -2.37 5.39
C SER A 295 20.63 -1.94 4.18
N ILE A 296 19.73 -0.96 4.40
CA ILE A 296 18.98 -0.29 3.33
C ILE A 296 19.96 0.34 2.34
N GLU A 297 21.01 1.02 2.81
CA GLU A 297 22.03 1.65 1.96
C GLU A 297 22.70 0.64 1.04
N ARG A 298 23.13 -0.50 1.56
CA ARG A 298 23.76 -1.55 0.76
C ARG A 298 22.79 -2.12 -0.29
N ALA A 299 21.55 -2.37 0.08
CA ALA A 299 20.52 -2.85 -0.86
C ALA A 299 20.24 -1.81 -1.95
N MET A 300 20.11 -0.51 -1.61
CA MET A 300 19.92 0.57 -2.59
C MET A 300 21.12 0.79 -3.50
N ASN A 301 22.33 0.42 -3.07
CA ASN A 301 23.54 0.45 -3.89
C ASN A 301 23.65 -0.73 -4.88
N HIS A 302 22.73 -1.70 -4.84
CA HIS A 302 22.66 -2.74 -5.86
C HIS A 302 22.37 -2.14 -7.24
N ILE A 303 22.96 -2.69 -8.31
CA ILE A 303 22.87 -2.17 -9.69
C ILE A 303 21.41 -1.97 -10.15
N TRP A 304 20.49 -2.83 -9.70
CA TRP A 304 19.07 -2.72 -10.04
C TRP A 304 18.46 -1.41 -9.56
N PHE A 305 18.70 -1.01 -8.29
CA PHE A 305 18.19 0.27 -7.76
C PHE A 305 18.95 1.46 -8.34
N ARG A 306 20.27 1.33 -8.52
CA ARG A 306 21.12 2.44 -8.96
C ARG A 306 20.89 2.87 -10.40
N SER A 307 20.59 1.92 -11.29
CA SER A 307 20.52 2.20 -12.72
C SER A 307 19.50 1.35 -13.48
N ASP A 308 19.45 0.02 -13.28
CA ASP A 308 18.72 -0.85 -14.19
C ASP A 308 17.23 -0.62 -14.14
N LEU A 309 16.65 -0.32 -12.95
CA LEU A 309 15.24 0.02 -12.82
C LEU A 309 14.88 1.29 -13.62
N SER A 310 15.64 2.36 -13.44
CA SER A 310 15.35 3.63 -14.15
C SER A 310 15.68 3.56 -15.64
N ASN A 311 16.74 2.86 -16.03
CA ASN A 311 17.07 2.64 -17.43
C ASN A 311 15.99 1.79 -18.14
N SER A 312 15.36 0.85 -17.41
CA SER A 312 14.27 0.03 -17.97
C SER A 312 13.02 0.83 -18.35
N TRP A 313 12.86 2.06 -17.85
CA TRP A 313 11.68 2.87 -18.15
C TRP A 313 11.62 3.34 -19.62
N GLU A 314 12.76 3.36 -20.31
CA GLU A 314 12.82 3.67 -21.76
C GLU A 314 12.72 2.42 -22.64
N ASN A 315 12.72 1.22 -22.06
CA ASN A 315 12.67 -0.06 -22.76
C ASN A 315 11.24 -0.56 -22.93
N THR A 316 11.09 -1.71 -23.58
CA THR A 316 9.83 -2.45 -23.65
C THR A 316 9.72 -3.51 -22.56
N THR A 317 8.57 -4.15 -22.45
CA THR A 317 8.34 -5.26 -21.51
C THR A 317 9.04 -6.58 -21.92
N ASP A 318 9.54 -6.66 -23.16
CA ASP A 318 10.20 -7.84 -23.72
C ASP A 318 11.73 -7.76 -23.73
N ASP A 319 12.30 -6.57 -23.49
CA ASP A 319 13.75 -6.39 -23.47
C ASP A 319 14.41 -7.14 -22.30
N ASP A 320 15.72 -7.40 -22.40
CA ASP A 320 16.49 -8.05 -21.32
C ASP A 320 16.48 -7.23 -20.02
N ASN A 321 16.58 -5.89 -20.15
CA ASN A 321 16.31 -4.95 -19.07
C ASN A 321 14.90 -4.40 -19.21
N PHE A 322 13.90 -5.25 -19.04
CA PHE A 322 12.50 -5.01 -19.34
C PHE A 322 11.87 -3.93 -18.45
N LYS A 323 10.99 -3.14 -19.06
CA LYS A 323 10.12 -2.22 -18.32
C LYS A 323 9.17 -3.02 -17.42
N MET A 324 9.14 -2.67 -16.14
CA MET A 324 8.19 -3.27 -15.20
C MET A 324 6.77 -2.84 -15.55
N ILE A 325 5.87 -3.81 -15.73
CA ILE A 325 4.47 -3.58 -16.10
C ILE A 325 3.79 -2.62 -15.09
N TYR A 326 4.05 -2.79 -13.79
CA TYR A 326 3.51 -1.90 -12.78
C TYR A 326 4.03 -0.46 -12.87
N CYS A 327 5.25 -0.23 -13.35
CA CYS A 327 5.73 1.13 -13.57
C CYS A 327 4.89 1.84 -14.64
N GLY A 328 4.64 1.19 -15.79
CA GLY A 328 3.78 1.75 -16.84
C GLY A 328 2.32 1.89 -16.40
N ARG A 329 1.80 0.89 -15.70
CA ARG A 329 0.41 0.88 -15.20
C ARG A 329 0.13 1.98 -14.17
N THR A 330 1.06 2.20 -13.23
CA THR A 330 0.82 3.07 -12.06
C THR A 330 1.41 4.46 -12.22
N CYS A 331 2.51 4.56 -12.96
CA CYS A 331 3.30 5.77 -13.12
C CYS A 331 3.45 6.22 -14.58
N GLY A 332 2.73 5.61 -15.51
CA GLY A 332 2.67 6.04 -16.92
C GLY A 332 1.92 7.37 -17.09
N GLU A 333 2.16 8.06 -18.20
CA GLU A 333 1.62 9.41 -18.42
C GLU A 333 0.12 9.44 -18.68
N PHE A 334 -0.40 8.50 -19.48
CA PHE A 334 -1.79 8.53 -19.91
C PHE A 334 -2.73 7.88 -18.91
N TYR A 335 -2.51 6.60 -18.61
CA TYR A 335 -3.32 5.85 -17.65
C TYR A 335 -2.62 5.83 -16.30
N LYS A 336 -3.05 6.71 -15.44
CA LYS A 336 -2.64 6.65 -14.04
C LYS A 336 -3.77 5.98 -13.28
N ALA A 337 -3.63 4.71 -12.94
CA ALA A 337 -4.49 4.06 -11.95
C ALA A 337 -4.64 4.94 -10.69
N SER A 338 -3.66 5.79 -10.43
CA SER A 338 -3.61 6.77 -9.36
C SER A 338 -4.11 8.17 -9.71
N THR A 339 -4.33 8.52 -10.98
CA THR A 339 -5.05 9.76 -11.36
C THR A 339 -6.53 9.49 -11.28
N VAL A 340 -6.97 8.31 -11.68
CA VAL A 340 -8.29 7.76 -11.33
C VAL A 340 -8.44 7.74 -9.79
N GLU A 341 -7.38 7.43 -9.02
CA GLU A 341 -7.38 7.60 -7.56
C GLU A 341 -7.43 9.08 -7.11
N LYS A 342 -6.84 10.05 -7.82
CA LYS A 342 -6.90 11.47 -7.46
C LYS A 342 -8.21 12.14 -7.89
N GLU A 343 -8.69 11.85 -9.08
CA GLU A 343 -9.96 12.36 -9.59
C GLU A 343 -11.16 11.71 -8.87
N ASN A 344 -10.99 10.47 -8.38
CA ASN A 344 -11.97 9.73 -7.60
C ASN A 344 -11.74 9.80 -6.08
N LYS A 345 -10.73 10.57 -5.61
CA LYS A 345 -10.47 10.78 -4.19
C LYS A 345 -10.98 12.16 -3.79
N ILE A 346 -12.09 12.19 -3.12
CA ILE A 346 -12.56 13.38 -2.44
C ILE A 346 -11.90 13.42 -1.07
N THR A 347 -11.05 14.44 -0.84
CA THR A 347 -10.44 14.68 0.47
C THR A 347 -11.14 15.85 1.10
N TYR A 348 -11.73 15.62 2.26
CA TYR A 348 -12.27 16.70 3.10
C TYR A 348 -11.33 16.89 4.27
N GLU A 349 -10.81 18.12 4.46
CA GLU A 349 -10.27 18.57 5.72
C GLU A 349 -11.46 18.93 6.61
N LEU A 350 -11.54 18.34 7.80
CA LEU A 350 -12.69 18.44 8.68
C LEU A 350 -12.41 19.36 9.87
#